data_7777c4aba3667bec67be5e3f67c611f1
#
_entry.id   7777c4aba3667bec67be5e3f67c611f1
#
_cell.length_a   1.000
_cell.length_b   1.000
_cell.length_c   1.000
_cell.angle_alpha   90.00
_cell.angle_beta   90.00
_cell.angle_gamma   90.00
#
_symmetry.space_group_name_H-M   'P 1'
#
loop_
_entity.id
_entity.type
_entity.pdbx_description
1 polymer ?
#
loop_
_entity_poly.entity_id
_entity_poly.type
_entity_poly.pdbx_seq_one_letter_code
_entity_poly.pdbx_strand_id
1 'polypeptide(L)'
;MFQNLKIPILATFIIMALFIFQSYEIINLSSKDEYSKNIFELLEYEGKIRKALDKNETLPISLTYRYGVFDLKEKQVVSNLDARPSDLKFITRQENGHLFYKTYFRADGEFYYLVLAKKQNAARILFVTALTLAFALVVVFLALYLSFVSGIKPYKDAKKYMNNFFNDAMHELKTPLGVIGINLEMLGLDNKYVTRMRSALKQMQITYEDTEYYIKRGYILFPPEILNLSEFSLERARYMRGIAMAKNIKIYDFVEPNLQIFMSKIEAGRLIDNNLSNAVKYSREGGIINLRLFEKSGKIILVVEDEGEGIKDTSKIWKRYVRDEGVQGGFGLGLNIVQGICVKNGVEYGVKSELGKGSVFTYKFSPYSKSLLD
;
A
#
# COMPACT_ATOMS: atom_id res chain seq x y z
N MET A 1 0.38 11.09 7.06
CA MET A 1 -0.25 9.75 6.99
C MET A 1 0.41 8.73 7.92
N PHE A 2 1.74 8.60 7.96
CA PHE A 2 2.45 7.63 8.80
C PHE A 2 2.41 7.89 10.31
N GLN A 3 2.22 9.12 10.77
CA GLN A 3 2.16 9.41 12.22
C GLN A 3 0.90 8.85 12.89
N ASN A 4 -0.24 8.89 12.23
CA ASN A 4 -1.50 8.38 12.80
C ASN A 4 -1.62 6.85 12.80
N LEU A 5 -0.79 6.15 12.00
CA LEU A 5 -0.72 4.69 12.01
C LEU A 5 0.23 4.15 13.10
N LYS A 6 1.18 4.96 13.58
CA LYS A 6 2.18 4.52 14.59
C LYS A 6 1.52 4.14 15.92
N ILE A 7 0.53 4.91 16.37
CA ILE A 7 -0.15 4.65 17.66
C ILE A 7 -0.95 3.35 17.63
N PRO A 8 -1.83 3.08 16.63
CA PRO A 8 -2.54 1.80 16.54
C PRO A 8 -1.60 0.59 16.41
N ILE A 9 -0.54 0.71 15.61
CA ILE A 9 0.45 -0.35 15.44
C ILE A 9 1.17 -0.62 16.75
N LEU A 10 1.63 0.41 17.46
CA LEU A 10 2.29 0.26 18.75
C LEU A 10 1.35 -0.37 19.79
N ALA A 11 0.10 0.07 19.85
CA ALA A 11 -0.91 -0.50 20.73
C ALA A 11 -1.16 -2.00 20.43
N THR A 12 -1.21 -2.38 19.15
CA THR A 12 -1.35 -3.78 18.73
C THR A 12 -0.16 -4.63 19.18
N PHE A 13 1.07 -4.10 19.07
CA PHE A 13 2.26 -4.79 19.55
C PHE A 13 2.26 -4.97 21.07
N ILE A 14 1.85 -3.95 21.84
CA ILE A 14 1.76 -4.03 23.30
C ILE A 14 0.72 -5.06 23.72
N ILE A 15 -0.47 -5.04 23.11
CA ILE A 15 -1.54 -6.02 23.39
C ILE A 15 -1.06 -7.43 23.07
N MET A 16 -0.37 -7.63 21.95
CA MET A 16 0.17 -8.93 21.54
C MET A 16 1.23 -9.43 22.53
N ALA A 17 2.14 -8.56 23.01
CA ALA A 17 3.16 -8.90 23.98
C ALA A 17 2.55 -9.31 25.33
N LEU A 18 1.57 -8.57 25.82
CA LEU A 18 0.83 -8.89 27.04
C LEU A 18 0.09 -10.22 26.90
N PHE A 19 -0.50 -10.49 25.75
CA PHE A 19 -1.22 -11.72 25.49
C PHE A 19 -0.29 -12.94 25.43
N ILE A 20 0.89 -12.81 24.82
CA ILE A 20 1.91 -13.87 24.81
C ILE A 20 2.35 -14.18 26.22
N PHE A 21 2.59 -13.15 27.04
CA PHE A 21 2.96 -13.33 28.45
C PHE A 21 1.87 -14.05 29.25
N GLN A 22 0.61 -13.62 29.13
CA GLN A 22 -0.53 -14.27 29.79
C GLN A 22 -0.71 -15.73 29.35
N SER A 23 -0.57 -16.01 28.03
CA SER A 23 -0.66 -17.37 27.50
C SER A 23 0.42 -18.28 28.07
N TYR A 24 1.66 -17.77 28.18
CA TYR A 24 2.75 -18.49 28.79
C TYR A 24 2.45 -18.82 30.26
N GLU A 25 1.95 -17.86 31.05
CA GLU A 25 1.60 -18.07 32.47
C GLU A 25 0.46 -19.10 32.65
N ILE A 26 -0.57 -19.05 31.81
CA ILE A 26 -1.69 -20.01 31.83
C ILE A 26 -1.18 -21.43 31.54
N ILE A 27 -0.34 -21.60 30.51
CA ILE A 27 0.21 -22.90 30.13
C ILE A 27 1.12 -23.44 31.27
N ASN A 28 1.98 -22.60 31.84
CA ASN A 28 2.87 -22.95 32.92
C ASN A 28 2.08 -23.36 34.18
N LEU A 29 1.05 -22.59 34.54
CA LEU A 29 0.18 -22.89 35.68
C LEU A 29 -0.60 -24.20 35.46
N SER A 30 -1.15 -24.41 34.28
CA SER A 30 -1.86 -25.65 33.91
C SER A 30 -0.95 -26.87 33.96
N SER A 31 0.29 -26.73 33.50
CA SER A 31 1.31 -27.80 33.59
C SER A 31 1.68 -28.16 35.04
N LYS A 32 1.86 -27.14 35.91
CA LYS A 32 2.14 -27.35 37.34
C LYS A 32 0.97 -27.99 38.08
N ASP A 33 -0.25 -27.57 37.78
CA ASP A 33 -1.47 -28.14 38.37
C ASP A 33 -1.61 -29.63 38.00
N GLU A 34 -1.39 -29.97 36.71
CA GLU A 34 -1.44 -31.36 36.27
C GLU A 34 -0.34 -32.22 36.88
N TYR A 35 0.87 -31.65 36.98
CA TYR A 35 1.97 -32.35 37.67
C TYR A 35 1.61 -32.64 39.14
N SER A 36 1.14 -31.65 39.88
CA SER A 36 0.77 -31.78 41.29
C SER A 36 -0.35 -32.81 41.49
N LYS A 37 -1.37 -32.78 40.61
CA LYS A 37 -2.45 -33.78 40.62
C LYS A 37 -1.92 -35.18 40.36
N ASN A 38 -1.05 -35.37 39.37
CA ASN A 38 -0.46 -36.68 39.06
C ASN A 38 0.38 -37.24 40.18
N ILE A 39 1.15 -36.37 40.89
CA ILE A 39 1.91 -36.79 42.11
C ILE A 39 0.96 -37.22 43.22
N PHE A 40 -0.09 -36.45 43.48
CA PHE A 40 -1.07 -36.80 44.51
C PHE A 40 -1.74 -38.17 44.23
N GLU A 41 -2.12 -38.45 43.01
CA GLU A 41 -2.68 -39.71 42.61
C GLU A 41 -1.69 -40.90 42.72
N LEU A 42 -0.41 -40.66 42.44
CA LEU A 42 0.65 -41.68 42.65
C LEU A 42 0.87 -41.98 44.14
N LEU A 43 0.81 -40.97 45.01
CA LEU A 43 0.88 -41.14 46.45
C LEU A 43 -0.33 -41.94 47.02
N GLU A 44 -1.51 -41.64 46.50
CA GLU A 44 -2.72 -42.43 46.87
C GLU A 44 -2.56 -43.90 46.47
N TYR A 45 -2.05 -44.15 45.25
CA TYR A 45 -1.80 -45.50 44.75
C TYR A 45 -0.67 -46.22 45.56
N GLU A 46 0.37 -45.51 45.95
CA GLU A 46 1.40 -46.01 46.93
C GLU A 46 0.73 -46.51 48.21
N GLY A 47 -0.19 -45.70 48.78
CA GLY A 47 -0.90 -46.11 50.01
C GLY A 47 -1.71 -47.40 49.83
N LYS A 48 -2.28 -47.62 48.62
CA LYS A 48 -3.00 -48.88 48.32
C LYS A 48 -2.04 -50.08 48.26
N ILE A 49 -0.85 -49.88 47.63
CA ILE A 49 0.19 -50.92 47.51
C ILE A 49 0.72 -51.27 48.90
N ARG A 50 1.05 -50.29 49.76
CA ARG A 50 1.54 -50.50 51.10
C ARG A 50 0.55 -51.29 51.96
N LYS A 51 -0.73 -50.97 51.93
CA LYS A 51 -1.78 -51.69 52.64
C LYS A 51 -1.89 -53.15 52.19
N ALA A 52 -1.74 -53.41 50.88
CA ALA A 52 -1.74 -54.77 50.35
C ALA A 52 -0.51 -55.58 50.80
N LEU A 53 0.68 -54.93 50.82
CA LEU A 53 1.92 -55.54 51.31
C LEU A 53 1.83 -55.86 52.80
N ASP A 54 1.33 -54.93 53.62
CA ASP A 54 1.18 -55.12 55.10
C ASP A 54 0.22 -56.26 55.46
N LYS A 55 -0.80 -56.50 54.59
CA LYS A 55 -1.81 -57.56 54.81
C LYS A 55 -1.48 -58.86 54.11
N ASN A 56 -0.35 -58.94 53.40
CA ASN A 56 0.03 -60.09 52.57
C ASN A 56 -1.00 -60.41 51.48
N GLU A 57 -1.70 -59.37 50.94
CA GLU A 57 -2.70 -59.49 49.87
C GLU A 57 -2.05 -59.34 48.51
N THR A 58 -2.75 -59.70 47.43
CA THR A 58 -2.30 -59.50 46.07
C THR A 58 -2.20 -58.01 45.74
N LEU A 59 -1.10 -57.59 45.09
CA LEU A 59 -0.88 -56.16 44.73
C LEU A 59 -1.95 -55.64 43.78
N PRO A 60 -2.46 -54.43 44.02
CA PRO A 60 -3.54 -53.88 43.21
C PRO A 60 -3.11 -53.67 41.77
N ILE A 61 -3.91 -54.16 40.79
CA ILE A 61 -3.70 -53.92 39.38
C ILE A 61 -4.51 -52.67 38.97
N SER A 62 -3.84 -51.74 38.30
CA SER A 62 -4.47 -50.54 37.76
C SER A 62 -4.22 -50.43 36.26
N LEU A 63 -5.20 -49.88 35.52
CA LEU A 63 -5.03 -49.55 34.10
C LEU A 63 -4.22 -48.24 33.91
N THR A 64 -4.24 -47.36 34.94
CA THR A 64 -3.69 -46.01 34.84
C THR A 64 -2.30 -45.93 35.47
N TYR A 65 -2.07 -46.71 36.54
CA TYR A 65 -0.85 -46.69 37.32
C TYR A 65 -0.08 -47.98 37.14
N ARG A 66 1.24 -47.85 37.06
CA ARG A 66 2.17 -49.00 36.99
C ARG A 66 3.11 -48.97 38.15
N TYR A 67 3.66 -50.10 38.53
CA TYR A 67 4.65 -50.18 39.59
C TYR A 67 5.81 -51.13 39.20
N GLY A 68 6.95 -50.90 39.82
CA GLY A 68 8.08 -51.80 39.76
C GLY A 68 8.75 -51.87 41.14
N VAL A 69 9.14 -53.07 41.57
CA VAL A 69 9.90 -53.32 42.80
C VAL A 69 11.33 -53.67 42.39
N PHE A 70 12.29 -53.01 42.98
CA PHE A 70 13.73 -53.20 42.70
C PHE A 70 14.49 -53.39 44.02
N ASP A 71 15.51 -54.22 43.99
CA ASP A 71 16.44 -54.39 45.15
C ASP A 71 17.34 -53.12 45.27
N LEU A 72 18.15 -53.06 46.32
CA LEU A 72 19.09 -51.96 46.57
C LEU A 72 20.20 -51.86 45.50
N LYS A 73 20.42 -52.94 44.72
CA LYS A 73 21.32 -52.95 43.56
C LYS A 73 20.63 -52.57 42.24
N GLU A 74 19.43 -52.03 42.30
CA GLU A 74 18.60 -51.65 41.20
C GLU A 74 18.17 -52.78 40.27
N LYS A 75 18.29 -54.07 40.74
CA LYS A 75 17.79 -55.21 39.97
C LYS A 75 16.29 -55.37 40.19
N GLN A 76 15.56 -55.56 39.08
CA GLN A 76 14.11 -55.70 39.10
C GLN A 76 13.70 -57.04 39.77
N VAL A 77 12.80 -56.93 40.74
CA VAL A 77 12.20 -58.11 41.43
C VAL A 77 10.85 -58.39 40.81
N VAL A 78 9.96 -57.43 40.75
CA VAL A 78 8.65 -57.50 40.09
C VAL A 78 8.38 -56.18 39.41
N SER A 79 7.78 -56.20 38.23
CA SER A 79 7.41 -54.95 37.54
C SER A 79 6.32 -55.18 36.52
N ASN A 80 5.38 -54.24 36.48
CA ASN A 80 4.45 -54.04 35.36
C ASN A 80 4.60 -52.68 34.71
N LEU A 81 5.78 -52.05 34.86
CA LEU A 81 6.09 -50.76 34.24
C LEU A 81 6.09 -50.85 32.71
N ASP A 82 5.37 -49.96 32.03
CA ASP A 82 5.38 -49.85 30.58
C ASP A 82 6.71 -49.25 30.06
N ALA A 83 7.37 -48.44 30.89
CA ALA A 83 8.70 -47.86 30.63
C ALA A 83 9.53 -47.89 31.89
N ARG A 84 10.83 -48.23 31.78
CA ARG A 84 11.79 -48.18 32.90
C ARG A 84 12.47 -46.83 32.93
N PRO A 85 12.60 -46.15 34.10
CA PRO A 85 13.41 -44.95 34.21
C PRO A 85 14.90 -45.25 33.97
N SER A 86 15.64 -44.25 33.49
CA SER A 86 17.06 -44.39 33.10
C SER A 86 17.96 -44.76 34.29
N ASP A 87 17.65 -44.29 35.50
CA ASP A 87 18.29 -44.65 36.78
C ASP A 87 17.25 -44.50 37.92
N LEU A 88 17.61 -44.95 39.11
CA LEU A 88 16.77 -44.81 40.31
C LEU A 88 17.25 -43.74 41.27
N LYS A 89 18.02 -42.74 40.81
CA LYS A 89 18.57 -41.64 41.65
C LYS A 89 17.63 -40.42 41.71
N PHE A 90 16.32 -40.65 41.90
CA PHE A 90 15.31 -39.58 41.95
C PHE A 90 14.27 -39.87 43.05
N ILE A 91 13.52 -38.88 43.45
CA ILE A 91 12.26 -39.03 44.19
C ILE A 91 11.10 -38.95 43.18
N THR A 92 11.11 -37.94 42.32
CA THR A 92 10.19 -37.78 41.19
C THR A 92 10.96 -37.48 39.93
N ARG A 93 10.52 -38.03 38.79
CA ARG A 93 11.14 -37.80 37.49
C ARG A 93 10.09 -37.86 36.40
N GLN A 94 10.19 -36.96 35.45
CA GLN A 94 9.44 -37.03 34.18
C GLN A 94 10.36 -37.51 33.08
N GLU A 95 10.06 -38.64 32.47
CA GLU A 95 10.86 -39.22 31.40
C GLU A 95 9.97 -40.06 30.47
N ASN A 96 10.23 -39.99 29.16
CA ASN A 96 9.52 -40.77 28.11
C ASN A 96 7.98 -40.71 28.21
N GLY A 97 7.42 -39.53 28.54
CA GLY A 97 5.98 -39.34 28.67
C GLY A 97 5.35 -39.99 29.90
N HIS A 98 6.17 -40.39 30.87
CA HIS A 98 5.73 -40.94 32.14
C HIS A 98 6.22 -40.05 33.29
N LEU A 99 5.43 -39.96 34.36
CA LEU A 99 5.81 -39.40 35.64
C LEU A 99 6.12 -40.58 36.55
N PHE A 100 7.35 -40.64 37.04
CA PHE A 100 7.82 -41.64 37.99
C PHE A 100 7.89 -41.02 39.37
N TYR A 101 7.48 -41.81 40.40
CA TYR A 101 7.67 -41.52 41.79
C TYR A 101 8.32 -42.71 42.44
N LYS A 102 9.42 -42.52 43.20
CA LYS A 102 10.15 -43.56 43.88
C LYS A 102 10.03 -43.39 45.39
N THR A 103 9.75 -44.48 46.02
CA THR A 103 9.80 -44.62 47.48
C THR A 103 10.52 -45.91 47.86
N TYR A 104 10.59 -46.22 49.13
CA TYR A 104 11.15 -47.49 49.61
C TYR A 104 10.21 -48.11 50.63
N PHE A 105 10.26 -49.46 50.74
CA PHE A 105 9.57 -50.23 51.77
C PHE A 105 10.44 -51.36 52.24
N ARG A 106 10.08 -51.97 53.39
CA ARG A 106 10.79 -53.11 53.99
C ARG A 106 9.92 -54.34 53.89
N ALA A 107 10.44 -55.45 53.37
CA ALA A 107 9.83 -56.74 53.35
C ALA A 107 10.86 -57.84 53.66
N ASP A 108 10.49 -58.83 54.39
CA ASP A 108 11.37 -59.96 54.82
C ASP A 108 12.72 -59.52 55.45
N GLY A 109 12.75 -58.38 56.11
CA GLY A 109 13.94 -57.80 56.69
C GLY A 109 14.82 -56.99 55.82
N GLU A 110 14.59 -56.94 54.47
CA GLU A 110 15.36 -56.22 53.47
C GLU A 110 14.61 -54.98 52.95
N PHE A 111 15.37 -54.01 52.43
CA PHE A 111 14.80 -52.79 51.83
C PHE A 111 14.71 -52.95 50.32
N TYR A 112 13.62 -52.46 49.78
CA TYR A 112 13.30 -52.43 48.33
C TYR A 112 12.90 -51.03 47.89
N TYR A 113 13.22 -50.69 46.66
CA TYR A 113 12.66 -49.50 45.98
C TYR A 113 11.30 -49.87 45.34
N LEU A 114 10.31 -49.05 45.64
CA LEU A 114 9.02 -49.10 44.94
C LEU A 114 9.00 -47.89 43.97
N VAL A 115 8.95 -48.16 42.69
CA VAL A 115 8.82 -47.16 41.64
C VAL A 115 7.40 -47.22 41.09
N LEU A 116 6.71 -46.10 41.18
CA LEU A 116 5.38 -45.92 40.59
C LEU A 116 5.48 -45.09 39.34
N ALA A 117 4.69 -45.42 38.33
CA ALA A 117 4.63 -44.68 37.06
C ALA A 117 3.21 -44.40 36.66
N LYS A 118 3.00 -43.19 36.14
CA LYS A 118 1.77 -42.77 35.49
C LYS A 118 2.09 -42.16 34.12
N LYS A 119 1.39 -42.64 33.07
CA LYS A 119 1.50 -42.06 31.77
C LYS A 119 0.89 -40.66 31.78
N GLN A 120 1.67 -39.66 31.32
CA GLN A 120 1.18 -38.28 31.24
C GLN A 120 0.25 -38.11 30.02
N ASN A 121 -0.89 -37.47 30.26
CA ASN A 121 -1.81 -37.15 29.21
C ASN A 121 -1.63 -35.67 28.77
N ALA A 122 -0.89 -35.46 27.73
CA ALA A 122 -0.67 -34.11 27.17
C ALA A 122 -1.91 -33.47 26.56
N ALA A 123 -3.02 -34.20 26.42
CA ALA A 123 -4.20 -33.70 25.72
C ALA A 123 -4.80 -32.43 26.36
N ARG A 124 -4.79 -32.31 27.70
CA ARG A 124 -5.29 -31.12 28.38
C ARG A 124 -4.41 -29.91 28.10
N ILE A 125 -3.08 -30.07 28.17
CA ILE A 125 -2.12 -28.99 27.88
C ILE A 125 -2.22 -28.58 26.41
N LEU A 126 -2.29 -29.54 25.49
CA LEU A 126 -2.49 -29.28 24.06
C LEU A 126 -3.82 -28.56 23.78
N PHE A 127 -4.90 -28.93 24.45
CA PHE A 127 -6.18 -28.23 24.32
C PHE A 127 -6.11 -26.79 24.82
N VAL A 128 -5.50 -26.54 25.99
CA VAL A 128 -5.32 -25.20 26.54
C VAL A 128 -4.44 -24.36 25.61
N THR A 129 -3.33 -24.93 25.10
CA THR A 129 -2.44 -24.19 24.16
C THR A 129 -3.15 -23.89 22.84
N ALA A 130 -3.93 -24.81 22.29
CA ALA A 130 -4.70 -24.58 21.08
C ALA A 130 -5.77 -23.49 21.28
N LEU A 131 -6.46 -23.50 22.42
CA LEU A 131 -7.48 -22.49 22.75
C LEU A 131 -6.86 -21.09 22.91
N THR A 132 -5.72 -20.97 23.62
CA THR A 132 -5.03 -19.69 23.81
C THR A 132 -4.50 -19.16 22.47
N LEU A 133 -3.97 -20.03 21.61
CA LEU A 133 -3.51 -19.63 20.26
C LEU A 133 -4.67 -19.15 19.38
N ALA A 134 -5.80 -19.87 19.39
CA ALA A 134 -6.97 -19.46 18.63
C ALA A 134 -7.51 -18.09 19.07
N PHE A 135 -7.56 -17.86 20.38
CA PHE A 135 -7.97 -16.57 20.94
C PHE A 135 -7.00 -15.45 20.55
N ALA A 136 -5.68 -15.71 20.58
CA ALA A 136 -4.66 -14.77 20.13
C ALA A 136 -4.89 -14.32 18.68
N LEU A 137 -5.16 -15.27 17.80
CA LEU A 137 -5.44 -14.99 16.38
C LEU A 137 -6.68 -14.10 16.22
N VAL A 138 -7.74 -14.33 17.00
CA VAL A 138 -8.94 -13.48 16.97
C VAL A 138 -8.63 -12.05 17.42
N VAL A 139 -7.86 -11.87 18.49
CA VAL A 139 -7.47 -10.55 19.01
C VAL A 139 -6.62 -9.79 17.99
N VAL A 140 -5.63 -10.44 17.38
CA VAL A 140 -4.78 -9.84 16.32
C VAL A 140 -5.64 -9.44 15.11
N PHE A 141 -6.53 -10.32 14.65
CA PHE A 141 -7.43 -10.01 13.54
C PHE A 141 -8.33 -8.80 13.85
N LEU A 142 -8.92 -8.75 15.05
CA LEU A 142 -9.76 -7.63 15.48
C LEU A 142 -8.95 -6.32 15.55
N ALA A 143 -7.74 -6.34 16.08
CA ALA A 143 -6.87 -5.18 16.16
C ALA A 143 -6.48 -4.67 14.76
N LEU A 144 -6.14 -5.55 13.83
CA LEU A 144 -5.87 -5.20 12.44
C LEU A 144 -7.11 -4.62 11.73
N TYR A 145 -8.27 -5.22 11.95
CA TYR A 145 -9.54 -4.73 11.41
C TYR A 145 -9.89 -3.33 11.92
N LEU A 146 -9.77 -3.09 13.22
CA LEU A 146 -10.03 -1.78 13.82
C LEU A 146 -9.02 -0.73 13.34
N SER A 147 -7.74 -1.09 13.21
CA SER A 147 -6.71 -0.20 12.63
C SER A 147 -7.00 0.14 11.16
N PHE A 148 -7.49 -0.82 10.40
CA PHE A 148 -7.90 -0.62 9.01
C PHE A 148 -9.11 0.33 8.91
N VAL A 149 -10.15 0.09 9.70
CA VAL A 149 -11.37 0.93 9.67
C VAL A 149 -11.09 2.35 10.15
N SER A 150 -10.38 2.51 11.28
CA SER A 150 -10.11 3.83 11.85
C SER A 150 -9.07 4.65 11.07
N GLY A 151 -8.15 4.01 10.35
CA GLY A 151 -7.12 4.72 9.57
C GLY A 151 -7.48 4.96 8.12
N ILE A 152 -8.00 3.96 7.43
CA ILE A 152 -8.21 4.02 5.97
C ILE A 152 -9.56 4.63 5.60
N LYS A 153 -10.63 4.32 6.34
CA LYS A 153 -11.97 4.83 6.04
C LYS A 153 -12.05 6.36 6.13
N PRO A 154 -11.63 7.02 7.21
CA PRO A 154 -11.65 8.48 7.30
C PRO A 154 -10.81 9.17 6.21
N TYR A 155 -9.68 8.56 5.84
CA TYR A 155 -8.86 9.08 4.73
C TYR A 155 -9.60 9.01 3.39
N LYS A 156 -10.28 7.90 3.09
CA LYS A 156 -11.09 7.76 1.88
C LYS A 156 -12.25 8.74 1.85
N ASP A 157 -12.92 8.91 2.99
CA ASP A 157 -14.05 9.83 3.11
C ASP A 157 -13.60 11.29 2.97
N ALA A 158 -12.50 11.69 3.62
CA ALA A 158 -11.90 13.01 3.46
C ALA A 158 -11.45 13.27 2.01
N LYS A 159 -10.86 12.27 1.35
CA LYS A 159 -10.49 12.38 -0.08
C LYS A 159 -11.71 12.54 -0.97
N LYS A 160 -12.78 11.78 -0.72
CA LYS A 160 -14.05 11.89 -1.47
C LYS A 160 -14.69 13.27 -1.26
N TYR A 161 -14.76 13.74 -0.02
CA TYR A 161 -15.28 15.06 0.31
C TYR A 161 -14.50 16.18 -0.39
N MET A 162 -13.17 16.14 -0.33
CA MET A 162 -12.30 17.09 -1.01
C MET A 162 -12.52 17.12 -2.52
N ASN A 163 -12.67 15.93 -3.14
CA ASN A 163 -12.92 15.84 -4.56
C ASN A 163 -14.28 16.41 -4.96
N ASN A 164 -15.34 16.13 -4.18
CA ASN A 164 -16.66 16.71 -4.42
C ASN A 164 -16.62 18.21 -4.27
N PHE A 165 -16.00 18.73 -3.20
CA PHE A 165 -15.83 20.17 -2.98
C PHE A 165 -15.12 20.85 -4.16
N PHE A 166 -14.00 20.28 -4.63
CA PHE A 166 -13.30 20.83 -5.80
C PHE A 166 -14.14 20.77 -7.07
N ASN A 167 -14.89 19.66 -7.27
CA ASN A 167 -15.77 19.55 -8.45
C ASN A 167 -16.86 20.62 -8.43
N ASP A 168 -17.51 20.84 -7.30
CA ASP A 168 -18.56 21.86 -7.14
C ASP A 168 -17.95 23.27 -7.32
N ALA A 169 -16.82 23.56 -6.69
CA ALA A 169 -16.11 24.83 -6.87
C ALA A 169 -15.68 25.07 -8.33
N MET A 170 -15.27 24.02 -9.04
CA MET A 170 -14.96 24.12 -10.46
C MET A 170 -16.20 24.45 -11.29
N HIS A 171 -17.35 23.82 -11.03
CA HIS A 171 -18.59 24.15 -11.72
C HIS A 171 -19.04 25.60 -11.49
N GLU A 172 -18.94 26.09 -10.25
CA GLU A 172 -19.27 27.46 -9.87
C GLU A 172 -18.32 28.51 -10.49
N LEU A 173 -17.06 28.15 -10.75
CA LEU A 173 -16.11 29.04 -11.43
C LEU A 173 -16.27 29.09 -12.94
N LYS A 174 -16.77 28.04 -13.56
CA LYS A 174 -16.98 27.97 -15.03
C LYS A 174 -17.94 29.03 -15.52
N THR A 175 -19.03 29.25 -14.81
CA THR A 175 -20.09 30.19 -15.18
C THR A 175 -19.58 31.65 -15.24
N PRO A 176 -18.95 32.22 -14.18
CA PRO A 176 -18.45 33.60 -14.23
C PRO A 176 -17.35 33.79 -15.26
N LEU A 177 -16.47 32.78 -15.48
CA LEU A 177 -15.47 32.86 -16.53
C LEU A 177 -16.11 32.94 -17.92
N GLY A 178 -17.19 32.17 -18.15
CA GLY A 178 -17.95 32.23 -19.40
C GLY A 178 -18.61 33.60 -19.59
N VAL A 179 -19.24 34.13 -18.55
CA VAL A 179 -19.89 35.47 -18.59
C VAL A 179 -18.88 36.57 -18.92
N ILE A 180 -17.70 36.56 -18.24
CA ILE A 180 -16.62 37.53 -18.53
C ILE A 180 -16.17 37.41 -20.00
N GLY A 181 -16.03 36.17 -20.50
CA GLY A 181 -15.63 35.93 -21.89
C GLY A 181 -16.63 36.54 -22.91
N ILE A 182 -17.90 36.24 -22.72
CA ILE A 182 -18.98 36.76 -23.60
C ILE A 182 -19.01 38.30 -23.56
N ASN A 183 -18.94 38.90 -22.39
CA ASN A 183 -18.93 40.36 -22.25
C ASN A 183 -17.71 41.01 -22.92
N LEU A 184 -16.52 40.41 -22.83
CA LEU A 184 -15.32 40.89 -23.53
C LEU A 184 -15.42 40.77 -25.06
N GLU A 185 -16.14 39.75 -25.55
CA GLU A 185 -16.43 39.64 -27.00
C GLU A 185 -17.45 40.69 -27.46
N MET A 186 -18.51 40.88 -26.66
CA MET A 186 -19.59 41.85 -26.98
C MET A 186 -19.12 43.30 -26.92
N LEU A 187 -18.08 43.64 -26.13
CA LEU A 187 -17.51 44.97 -26.10
C LEU A 187 -17.01 45.47 -27.43
N GLY A 188 -16.65 44.57 -28.36
CA GLY A 188 -16.23 44.92 -29.73
C GLY A 188 -15.00 45.85 -29.83
N LEU A 189 -14.36 46.13 -28.70
CA LEU A 189 -13.20 47.00 -28.61
C LEU A 189 -11.92 46.21 -28.87
N ASP A 190 -11.03 46.78 -29.68
CA ASP A 190 -9.71 46.24 -29.96
C ASP A 190 -8.64 47.24 -29.50
N ASN A 191 -8.27 47.12 -28.23
CA ASN A 191 -7.20 47.90 -27.62
C ASN A 191 -6.31 47.03 -26.73
N LYS A 192 -5.15 47.55 -26.35
CA LYS A 192 -4.17 46.86 -25.55
C LYS A 192 -4.74 46.28 -24.25
N TYR A 193 -5.67 46.97 -23.60
CA TYR A 193 -6.25 46.53 -22.32
C TYR A 193 -7.23 45.36 -22.54
N VAL A 194 -8.08 45.43 -23.54
CA VAL A 194 -9.03 44.34 -23.90
C VAL A 194 -8.26 43.11 -24.37
N THR A 195 -7.21 43.27 -25.16
CA THR A 195 -6.34 42.15 -25.57
C THR A 195 -5.69 41.48 -24.38
N ARG A 196 -5.18 42.25 -23.39
CA ARG A 196 -4.65 41.71 -22.14
C ARG A 196 -5.70 40.97 -21.29
N MET A 197 -6.91 41.54 -21.16
CA MET A 197 -8.00 40.88 -20.45
C MET A 197 -8.43 39.56 -21.11
N ARG A 198 -8.56 39.53 -22.44
CA ARG A 198 -8.85 38.29 -23.20
C ARG A 198 -7.75 37.22 -22.98
N SER A 199 -6.50 37.62 -23.02
CA SER A 199 -5.36 36.72 -22.78
C SER A 199 -5.37 36.18 -21.35
N ALA A 200 -5.59 37.01 -20.35
CA ALA A 200 -5.69 36.60 -18.95
C ALA A 200 -6.87 35.64 -18.74
N LEU A 201 -8.03 35.92 -19.31
CA LEU A 201 -9.20 35.03 -19.23
C LEU A 201 -8.93 33.66 -19.86
N LYS A 202 -8.32 33.60 -21.05
CA LYS A 202 -7.93 32.33 -21.68
C LYS A 202 -6.94 31.55 -20.82
N GLN A 203 -5.97 32.23 -20.20
CA GLN A 203 -5.03 31.60 -19.28
C GLN A 203 -5.73 31.04 -18.04
N MET A 204 -6.71 31.75 -17.50
CA MET A 204 -7.53 31.26 -16.39
C MET A 204 -8.36 30.04 -16.81
N GLN A 205 -8.93 30.02 -18.02
CA GLN A 205 -9.66 28.87 -18.57
C GLN A 205 -8.76 27.62 -18.68
N ILE A 206 -7.54 27.77 -19.20
CA ILE A 206 -6.58 26.65 -19.29
C ILE A 206 -6.26 26.11 -17.88
N THR A 207 -5.95 27.01 -16.93
CA THR A 207 -5.64 26.61 -15.55
C THR A 207 -6.83 25.91 -14.86
N TYR A 208 -8.05 26.41 -15.10
CA TYR A 208 -9.29 25.79 -14.64
C TYR A 208 -9.43 24.37 -15.20
N GLU A 209 -9.32 24.22 -16.52
CA GLU A 209 -9.49 22.93 -17.21
C GLU A 209 -8.40 21.91 -16.81
N ASP A 210 -7.16 22.34 -16.57
CA ASP A 210 -6.09 21.50 -16.07
C ASP A 210 -6.39 21.00 -14.65
N THR A 211 -6.91 21.88 -13.79
CA THR A 211 -7.30 21.52 -12.43
C THR A 211 -8.48 20.55 -12.44
N GLU A 212 -9.49 20.81 -13.27
CA GLU A 212 -10.63 19.92 -13.46
C GLU A 212 -10.19 18.54 -13.95
N TYR A 213 -9.34 18.48 -14.98
CA TYR A 213 -8.80 17.23 -15.50
C TYR A 213 -8.01 16.49 -14.41
N TYR A 214 -7.16 17.20 -13.65
CA TYR A 214 -6.35 16.61 -12.58
C TYR A 214 -7.21 15.95 -11.50
N ILE A 215 -8.33 16.57 -11.13
CA ILE A 215 -9.27 16.04 -10.15
C ILE A 215 -10.02 14.83 -10.73
N LYS A 216 -10.53 14.95 -11.96
CA LYS A 216 -11.39 13.95 -12.60
C LYS A 216 -10.65 12.70 -13.08
N ARG A 217 -9.37 12.78 -13.45
CA ARG A 217 -8.59 11.67 -14.05
C ARG A 217 -8.53 10.39 -13.21
N GLY A 218 -8.80 10.46 -11.90
CA GLY A 218 -8.84 9.29 -11.00
C GLY A 218 -10.21 8.61 -10.92
N TYR A 219 -11.25 9.18 -11.54
CA TYR A 219 -12.65 8.73 -11.39
C TYR A 219 -13.42 8.67 -12.70
N ILE A 220 -13.02 9.45 -13.71
CA ILE A 220 -13.69 9.52 -15.00
C ILE A 220 -12.77 8.91 -16.07
N LEU A 221 -13.33 8.01 -16.84
CA LEU A 221 -12.68 7.50 -18.05
C LEU A 221 -12.88 8.53 -19.15
N PHE A 222 -11.78 8.91 -19.78
CA PHE A 222 -11.78 9.69 -21.02
C PHE A 222 -11.62 8.68 -22.16
N PRO A 223 -12.72 8.32 -22.87
CA PRO A 223 -12.66 7.28 -23.87
C PRO A 223 -11.74 7.70 -25.02
N PRO A 224 -10.87 6.80 -25.50
CA PRO A 224 -10.10 7.07 -26.71
C PRO A 224 -10.98 7.02 -27.94
N GLU A 225 -10.65 7.83 -28.94
CA GLU A 225 -11.31 7.91 -30.23
C GLU A 225 -10.26 8.05 -31.36
N ILE A 226 -10.65 7.81 -32.60
CA ILE A 226 -9.79 8.09 -33.75
C ILE A 226 -9.75 9.61 -33.92
N LEU A 227 -8.58 10.20 -33.67
CA LEU A 227 -8.38 11.64 -33.71
C LEU A 227 -7.46 12.01 -34.88
N ASN A 228 -7.91 12.90 -35.77
CA ASN A 228 -7.04 13.59 -36.72
C ASN A 228 -6.18 14.61 -35.98
N LEU A 229 -4.97 14.18 -35.60
CA LEU A 229 -4.05 14.99 -34.80
C LEU A 229 -3.57 16.22 -35.57
N SER A 230 -3.51 16.16 -36.91
CA SER A 230 -3.13 17.28 -37.77
C SER A 230 -4.11 18.44 -37.61
N GLU A 231 -5.38 18.20 -37.89
CA GLU A 231 -6.43 19.22 -37.77
C GLU A 231 -6.55 19.74 -36.34
N PHE A 232 -6.50 18.83 -35.37
CA PHE A 232 -6.63 19.18 -33.98
C PHE A 232 -5.45 20.02 -33.47
N SER A 233 -4.22 19.73 -33.89
CA SER A 233 -3.03 20.54 -33.52
C SER A 233 -3.13 21.96 -34.11
N LEU A 234 -3.62 22.11 -35.36
CA LEU A 234 -3.85 23.42 -35.96
C LEU A 234 -4.95 24.21 -35.22
N GLU A 235 -6.03 23.55 -34.81
CA GLU A 235 -7.08 24.16 -33.98
C GLU A 235 -6.50 24.71 -32.67
N ARG A 236 -5.68 23.90 -31.96
CA ARG A 236 -5.04 24.30 -30.67
C ARG A 236 -4.03 25.43 -30.87
N ALA A 237 -3.22 25.39 -31.94
CA ALA A 237 -2.31 26.46 -32.27
C ALA A 237 -3.05 27.79 -32.53
N ARG A 238 -4.17 27.75 -33.28
CA ARG A 238 -5.01 28.92 -33.52
C ARG A 238 -5.58 29.49 -32.22
N TYR A 239 -6.07 28.65 -31.35
CA TYR A 239 -6.54 29.07 -30.02
C TYR A 239 -5.41 29.76 -29.21
N MET A 240 -4.22 29.19 -29.21
CA MET A 240 -3.07 29.70 -28.46
C MET A 240 -2.51 31.00 -29.01
N ARG A 241 -2.59 31.25 -30.31
CA ARG A 241 -2.19 32.54 -30.91
C ARG A 241 -2.88 33.73 -30.24
N GLY A 242 -4.18 33.57 -29.87
CA GLY A 242 -4.89 34.64 -29.14
C GLY A 242 -4.28 34.96 -27.76
N ILE A 243 -3.61 34.01 -27.10
CA ILE A 243 -2.89 34.25 -25.85
C ILE A 243 -1.52 34.86 -26.12
N ALA A 244 -0.82 34.36 -27.14
CA ALA A 244 0.51 34.76 -27.53
C ALA A 244 0.58 36.24 -28.00
N MET A 245 -0.49 36.74 -28.61
CA MET A 245 -0.59 38.14 -29.06
C MET A 245 -0.33 39.16 -27.93
N ALA A 246 -0.71 38.88 -26.69
CA ALA A 246 -0.49 39.79 -25.57
C ALA A 246 1.01 40.03 -25.26
N LYS A 247 1.88 39.11 -25.71
CA LYS A 247 3.34 39.21 -25.59
C LYS A 247 4.05 39.42 -26.93
N ASN A 248 3.31 39.73 -28.02
CA ASN A 248 3.83 39.82 -29.39
C ASN A 248 4.54 38.54 -29.88
N ILE A 249 4.23 37.37 -29.29
CA ILE A 249 4.84 36.10 -29.65
C ILE A 249 4.18 35.56 -30.93
N LYS A 250 5.00 35.05 -31.86
CA LYS A 250 4.55 34.44 -33.11
C LYS A 250 4.57 32.92 -32.96
N ILE A 251 3.46 32.23 -33.32
CA ILE A 251 3.39 30.77 -33.36
C ILE A 251 3.33 30.35 -34.84
N TYR A 252 4.36 29.62 -35.26
CA TYR A 252 4.40 28.98 -36.58
C TYR A 252 4.04 27.52 -36.46
N ASP A 253 3.22 27.01 -37.37
CA ASP A 253 2.77 25.63 -37.45
C ASP A 253 3.23 24.96 -38.74
N PHE A 254 3.91 23.85 -38.64
CA PHE A 254 4.39 22.98 -39.70
C PHE A 254 3.81 21.60 -39.50
N VAL A 255 2.61 21.35 -40.03
CA VAL A 255 1.80 20.17 -39.70
C VAL A 255 1.53 19.39 -41.02
N GLU A 256 2.03 18.14 -41.05
CA GLU A 256 1.69 17.21 -42.14
C GLU A 256 0.20 16.83 -42.05
N PRO A 257 -0.52 16.75 -43.16
CA PRO A 257 -1.96 16.47 -43.15
C PRO A 257 -2.28 15.00 -42.79
N ASN A 258 -3.50 14.77 -42.29
CA ASN A 258 -4.13 13.45 -42.12
C ASN A 258 -3.40 12.47 -41.19
N LEU A 259 -2.61 12.94 -40.25
CA LEU A 259 -1.99 12.12 -39.24
C LEU A 259 -3.02 11.74 -38.13
N GLN A 260 -3.34 10.45 -38.01
CA GLN A 260 -4.35 9.96 -37.09
C GLN A 260 -3.76 9.14 -35.98
N ILE A 261 -4.28 9.33 -34.74
CA ILE A 261 -3.95 8.57 -33.55
C ILE A 261 -5.22 8.02 -32.89
N PHE A 262 -5.06 7.02 -32.03
CA PHE A 262 -6.15 6.53 -31.16
C PHE A 262 -5.94 7.00 -29.73
N MET A 263 -6.61 8.08 -29.36
CA MET A 263 -6.44 8.75 -28.08
C MET A 263 -7.66 9.60 -27.75
N SER A 264 -7.93 9.84 -26.45
CA SER A 264 -8.96 10.79 -26.05
C SER A 264 -8.64 12.21 -26.53
N LYS A 265 -9.62 12.86 -27.18
CA LYS A 265 -9.51 14.27 -27.64
C LYS A 265 -9.20 15.21 -26.47
N ILE A 266 -9.76 14.97 -25.28
CA ILE A 266 -9.48 15.75 -24.06
C ILE A 266 -8.03 15.61 -23.66
N GLU A 267 -7.49 14.38 -23.63
CA GLU A 267 -6.10 14.12 -23.26
C GLU A 267 -5.11 14.68 -24.27
N ALA A 268 -5.37 14.51 -25.57
CA ALA A 268 -4.58 15.13 -26.63
C ALA A 268 -4.58 16.67 -26.51
N GLY A 269 -5.74 17.26 -26.21
CA GLY A 269 -5.85 18.70 -25.97
C GLY A 269 -5.00 19.15 -24.77
N ARG A 270 -5.07 18.44 -23.64
CA ARG A 270 -4.24 18.77 -22.47
C ARG A 270 -2.75 18.67 -22.77
N LEU A 271 -2.33 17.66 -23.54
CA LEU A 271 -0.93 17.51 -23.94
C LEU A 271 -0.47 18.72 -24.79
N ILE A 272 -1.21 19.10 -25.80
CA ILE A 272 -0.83 20.19 -26.71
C ILE A 272 -0.90 21.55 -25.99
N ASP A 273 -2.00 21.82 -25.28
CA ASP A 273 -2.24 23.11 -24.64
C ASP A 273 -1.23 23.42 -23.53
N ASN A 274 -0.88 22.41 -22.71
CA ASN A 274 0.12 22.60 -21.67
C ASN A 274 1.50 22.92 -22.24
N ASN A 275 1.87 22.31 -23.36
CA ASN A 275 3.13 22.62 -24.01
C ASN A 275 3.12 24.01 -24.65
N LEU A 276 2.09 24.35 -25.40
CA LEU A 276 1.98 25.67 -26.03
C LEU A 276 1.83 26.80 -24.98
N SER A 277 1.06 26.58 -23.93
CA SER A 277 0.90 27.53 -22.83
C SER A 277 2.23 27.77 -22.11
N ASN A 278 3.01 26.70 -21.84
CA ASN A 278 4.35 26.83 -21.27
C ASN A 278 5.28 27.57 -22.20
N ALA A 279 5.28 27.25 -23.49
CA ALA A 279 6.07 27.95 -24.49
C ALA A 279 5.75 29.46 -24.50
N VAL A 280 4.47 29.86 -24.51
CA VAL A 280 4.08 31.28 -24.40
C VAL A 280 4.48 31.92 -23.09
N LYS A 281 4.35 31.19 -21.98
CA LYS A 281 4.67 31.68 -20.65
C LYS A 281 6.15 32.02 -20.50
N TYR A 282 7.03 31.10 -20.95
CA TYR A 282 8.48 31.19 -20.74
C TYR A 282 9.23 31.83 -21.90
N SER A 283 8.59 32.07 -23.04
CA SER A 283 9.16 32.86 -24.12
C SER A 283 9.27 34.35 -23.76
N ARG A 284 10.27 34.99 -24.34
CA ARG A 284 10.46 36.46 -24.27
C ARG A 284 9.40 37.18 -25.10
N GLU A 285 9.15 38.44 -24.81
CA GLU A 285 8.31 39.29 -25.64
C GLU A 285 8.86 39.35 -27.07
N GLY A 286 8.01 39.17 -28.07
CA GLY A 286 8.38 39.12 -29.49
C GLY A 286 9.02 37.79 -29.94
N GLY A 287 9.13 36.79 -29.07
CA GLY A 287 9.74 35.48 -29.39
C GLY A 287 8.94 34.64 -30.38
N ILE A 288 9.51 33.51 -30.75
CA ILE A 288 8.97 32.57 -31.73
C ILE A 288 8.70 31.23 -31.06
N ILE A 289 7.57 30.62 -31.40
CA ILE A 289 7.21 29.25 -31.04
C ILE A 289 6.95 28.47 -32.32
N ASN A 290 7.59 27.30 -32.46
CA ASN A 290 7.37 26.40 -33.59
C ASN A 290 6.62 25.16 -33.12
N LEU A 291 5.45 24.89 -33.74
CA LEU A 291 4.72 23.64 -33.59
C LEU A 291 4.97 22.79 -34.83
N ARG A 292 5.57 21.62 -34.69
CA ARG A 292 5.80 20.71 -35.84
C ARG A 292 5.10 19.38 -35.56
N LEU A 293 4.42 18.85 -36.58
CA LEU A 293 3.80 17.54 -36.56
C LEU A 293 4.10 16.82 -37.87
N PHE A 294 4.76 15.69 -37.79
CA PHE A 294 5.19 14.94 -38.98
C PHE A 294 5.30 13.45 -38.66
N GLU A 295 5.30 12.61 -39.71
CA GLU A 295 5.56 11.18 -39.56
C GLU A 295 7.03 10.87 -39.88
N LYS A 296 7.68 10.08 -39.00
CA LYS A 296 9.04 9.60 -39.22
C LYS A 296 9.22 8.21 -38.58
N SER A 297 9.77 7.27 -39.35
CA SER A 297 10.07 5.90 -38.93
C SER A 297 8.86 5.18 -38.27
N GLY A 298 7.66 5.36 -38.87
CA GLY A 298 6.43 4.75 -38.40
C GLY A 298 5.89 5.30 -37.07
N LYS A 299 6.31 6.51 -36.71
CA LYS A 299 5.80 7.23 -35.53
C LYS A 299 5.36 8.63 -35.96
N ILE A 300 4.25 9.10 -35.41
CA ILE A 300 3.82 10.50 -35.50
C ILE A 300 4.54 11.29 -34.42
N ILE A 301 5.28 12.32 -34.82
CA ILE A 301 6.12 13.13 -33.95
C ILE A 301 5.54 14.53 -33.86
N LEU A 302 5.15 14.92 -32.63
CA LEU A 302 4.79 16.29 -32.28
C LEU A 302 5.96 16.95 -31.58
N VAL A 303 6.34 18.14 -32.03
CA VAL A 303 7.41 18.97 -31.47
C VAL A 303 6.87 20.35 -31.15
N VAL A 304 7.10 20.82 -29.93
CA VAL A 304 6.89 22.22 -29.54
C VAL A 304 8.21 22.80 -29.13
N GLU A 305 8.65 23.83 -29.85
CA GLU A 305 9.94 24.49 -29.66
C GLU A 305 9.70 25.97 -29.34
N ASP A 306 10.37 26.47 -28.33
CA ASP A 306 10.32 27.87 -27.90
C ASP A 306 11.73 28.49 -27.80
N GLU A 307 11.82 29.80 -27.96
CA GLU A 307 13.02 30.62 -27.78
C GLU A 307 13.02 31.32 -26.40
N GLY A 308 12.58 30.59 -25.37
CA GLY A 308 12.43 31.13 -24.02
C GLY A 308 13.71 31.13 -23.20
N GLU A 309 13.52 31.20 -21.86
CA GLU A 309 14.63 31.25 -20.91
C GLU A 309 15.41 29.93 -20.80
N GLY A 310 14.83 28.83 -21.32
CA GLY A 310 15.36 27.47 -21.17
C GLY A 310 15.22 26.93 -19.76
N ILE A 311 15.62 25.65 -19.57
CA ILE A 311 15.42 24.89 -18.34
C ILE A 311 16.79 24.41 -17.85
N LYS A 312 17.14 24.74 -16.62
CA LYS A 312 18.40 24.32 -15.97
C LYS A 312 18.46 22.83 -15.66
N ASP A 313 17.37 22.26 -15.14
CA ASP A 313 17.31 20.86 -14.74
C ASP A 313 16.02 20.20 -15.31
N THR A 314 16.19 19.55 -16.46
CA THR A 314 15.09 18.89 -17.16
C THR A 314 14.58 17.63 -16.45
N SER A 315 15.32 17.09 -15.47
CA SER A 315 14.92 15.87 -14.76
C SER A 315 13.77 16.10 -13.77
N LYS A 316 13.60 17.33 -13.30
CA LYS A 316 12.62 17.68 -12.27
C LYS A 316 11.31 18.25 -12.80
N ILE A 317 11.27 18.74 -14.05
CA ILE A 317 10.11 19.47 -14.61
C ILE A 317 8.82 18.64 -14.67
N TRP A 318 8.94 17.33 -14.69
CA TRP A 318 7.79 16.41 -14.70
C TRP A 318 7.17 16.17 -13.31
N LYS A 319 7.86 16.61 -12.24
CA LYS A 319 7.36 16.47 -10.87
C LYS A 319 6.29 17.54 -10.59
N ARG A 320 5.39 17.22 -9.66
CA ARG A 320 4.31 18.14 -9.23
C ARG A 320 4.90 19.33 -8.47
N TYR A 321 4.28 20.49 -8.67
CA TYR A 321 4.59 21.73 -7.92
C TYR A 321 6.03 22.24 -8.11
N VAL A 322 6.75 21.73 -9.10
CA VAL A 322 8.06 22.25 -9.46
C VAL A 322 7.86 23.52 -10.29
N ARG A 323 8.51 24.60 -9.86
CA ARG A 323 8.52 25.92 -10.52
C ARG A 323 9.93 26.48 -10.45
N ASP A 324 10.31 27.26 -11.45
CA ASP A 324 11.47 28.13 -11.33
C ASP A 324 11.11 29.37 -10.50
N GLU A 325 12.01 29.77 -9.59
CA GLU A 325 11.88 30.97 -8.76
C GLU A 325 11.87 32.22 -9.65
N GLY A 326 10.75 32.90 -9.72
CA GLY A 326 10.63 34.18 -10.45
C GLY A 326 9.52 34.24 -11.50
N VAL A 327 8.93 33.13 -11.92
CA VAL A 327 7.85 33.14 -12.91
C VAL A 327 6.48 33.05 -12.23
N GLN A 328 5.68 34.12 -12.31
CA GLN A 328 4.33 34.19 -11.74
C GLN A 328 3.31 33.40 -12.60
N GLY A 329 2.43 32.64 -11.91
CA GLY A 329 1.25 31.99 -12.51
C GLY A 329 1.35 30.46 -12.72
N GLY A 330 0.21 29.80 -12.58
CA GLY A 330 0.03 28.33 -12.74
C GLY A 330 0.41 27.53 -11.51
N PHE A 331 -0.23 26.35 -11.31
CA PHE A 331 -0.04 25.49 -10.11
C PHE A 331 1.13 24.50 -10.22
N GLY A 332 1.92 24.52 -11.31
CA GLY A 332 2.98 23.54 -11.55
C GLY A 332 2.45 22.13 -11.82
N LEU A 333 1.23 22.00 -12.37
CA LEU A 333 0.57 20.73 -12.69
C LEU A 333 0.70 20.34 -14.16
N GLY A 334 0.87 21.29 -15.07
CA GLY A 334 0.75 21.07 -16.52
C GLY A 334 1.65 19.96 -17.06
N LEU A 335 2.98 20.03 -16.84
CA LEU A 335 3.89 18.98 -17.31
C LEU A 335 3.69 17.64 -16.58
N ASN A 336 3.25 17.64 -15.32
CA ASN A 336 2.86 16.40 -14.65
C ASN A 336 1.59 15.76 -15.24
N ILE A 337 0.65 16.58 -15.70
CA ILE A 337 -0.52 16.11 -16.46
C ILE A 337 -0.07 15.49 -17.78
N VAL A 338 0.79 16.19 -18.53
CA VAL A 338 1.35 15.69 -19.80
C VAL A 338 2.06 14.35 -19.60
N GLN A 339 2.93 14.24 -18.60
CA GLN A 339 3.61 12.99 -18.26
C GLN A 339 2.61 11.86 -18.00
N GLY A 340 1.60 12.12 -17.16
CA GLY A 340 0.56 11.12 -16.83
C GLY A 340 -0.22 10.66 -18.07
N ILE A 341 -0.52 11.57 -18.99
CA ILE A 341 -1.17 11.28 -20.27
C ILE A 341 -0.27 10.43 -21.16
N CYS A 342 1.00 10.79 -21.29
CA CYS A 342 1.98 10.03 -22.09
C CYS A 342 2.14 8.60 -21.58
N VAL A 343 2.33 8.42 -20.26
CA VAL A 343 2.46 7.10 -19.65
C VAL A 343 1.21 6.25 -19.86
N LYS A 344 0.02 6.84 -19.67
CA LYS A 344 -1.27 6.15 -19.86
C LYS A 344 -1.47 5.65 -21.30
N ASN A 345 -1.09 6.47 -22.28
CA ASN A 345 -1.36 6.22 -23.71
C ASN A 345 -0.15 5.64 -24.47
N GLY A 346 0.93 5.26 -23.78
CA GLY A 346 2.13 4.70 -24.41
C GLY A 346 2.86 5.68 -25.33
N VAL A 347 2.77 6.99 -25.08
CA VAL A 347 3.44 8.05 -25.84
C VAL A 347 4.85 8.24 -25.30
N GLU A 348 5.86 8.12 -26.17
CA GLU A 348 7.23 8.48 -25.80
C GLU A 348 7.35 10.00 -25.73
N TYR A 349 8.01 10.53 -24.70
CA TYR A 349 8.16 11.95 -24.49
C TYR A 349 9.57 12.32 -24.06
N GLY A 350 9.99 13.52 -24.40
CA GLY A 350 11.29 14.03 -24.03
C GLY A 350 11.40 15.54 -24.15
N VAL A 351 12.44 16.10 -23.52
CA VAL A 351 12.75 17.52 -23.59
C VAL A 351 14.24 17.70 -23.78
N LYS A 352 14.60 18.66 -24.63
CA LYS A 352 15.94 19.22 -24.75
C LYS A 352 15.85 20.71 -24.48
N SER A 353 16.70 21.24 -23.61
CA SER A 353 16.67 22.64 -23.25
C SER A 353 18.06 23.14 -22.90
N GLU A 354 18.33 24.38 -23.20
CA GLU A 354 19.56 25.10 -22.88
C GLU A 354 19.21 26.49 -22.35
N LEU A 355 19.77 26.85 -21.19
CA LEU A 355 19.54 28.16 -20.58
C LEU A 355 19.83 29.29 -21.55
N GLY A 356 18.91 30.23 -21.70
CA GLY A 356 18.99 31.39 -22.59
C GLY A 356 18.67 31.11 -24.05
N LYS A 357 18.49 29.84 -24.47
CA LYS A 357 18.22 29.47 -25.88
C LYS A 357 16.79 28.92 -26.08
N GLY A 358 16.14 28.42 -25.01
CA GLY A 358 14.80 27.89 -25.08
C GLY A 358 14.71 26.39 -24.87
N SER A 359 13.57 25.80 -25.26
CA SER A 359 13.26 24.39 -24.99
C SER A 359 12.60 23.74 -26.21
N VAL A 360 12.84 22.42 -26.37
CA VAL A 360 12.23 21.58 -27.40
C VAL A 360 11.59 20.37 -26.74
N PHE A 361 10.29 20.33 -26.70
CA PHE A 361 9.49 19.19 -26.24
C PHE A 361 9.11 18.30 -27.40
N THR A 362 9.30 17.00 -27.26
CA THR A 362 9.05 16.01 -28.32
C THR A 362 8.17 14.88 -27.80
N TYR A 363 7.14 14.53 -28.57
CA TYR A 363 6.19 13.45 -28.29
C TYR A 363 6.09 12.54 -29.49
N LYS A 364 6.17 11.21 -29.27
CA LYS A 364 6.07 10.23 -30.37
C LYS A 364 4.86 9.31 -30.12
N PHE A 365 3.93 9.36 -31.01
CA PHE A 365 2.70 8.59 -30.99
C PHE A 365 2.80 7.41 -31.94
N SER A 366 2.08 6.33 -31.65
CA SER A 366 1.81 5.28 -32.62
C SER A 366 0.71 5.74 -33.56
N PRO A 367 0.89 5.67 -34.89
CA PRO A 367 -0.18 5.97 -35.87
C PRO A 367 -1.35 5.03 -35.61
N TYR A 368 -2.56 5.55 -35.87
CA TYR A 368 -3.73 4.69 -35.90
C TYR A 368 -3.65 3.78 -37.14
N SER A 369 -3.72 2.45 -36.91
CA SER A 369 -3.92 1.46 -37.96
C SER A 369 -5.14 0.61 -37.64
N LYS A 370 -5.95 0.26 -38.65
CA LYS A 370 -7.16 -0.58 -38.47
C LYS A 370 -6.85 -1.95 -37.85
N SER A 371 -5.60 -2.43 -37.91
CA SER A 371 -5.17 -3.72 -37.35
C SER A 371 -4.99 -3.72 -35.82
N LEU A 372 -5.24 -2.62 -35.12
CA LEU A 372 -5.14 -2.52 -33.67
C LEU A 372 -6.48 -2.80 -32.93
N LEU A 373 -7.57 -3.05 -33.68
CA LEU A 373 -8.91 -3.31 -33.13
C LEU A 373 -9.38 -4.76 -33.37
N ASP A 374 -8.59 -5.58 -34.02
CA ASP A 374 -8.74 -7.04 -34.18
C ASP A 374 -7.80 -7.75 -33.19
#